data_de2d1f6e80ff90d94c813360799d4a0d
#
_entry.id   de2d1f6e80ff90d94c813360799d4a0d
#
_cell.length_a   1.000
_cell.length_b   1.000
_cell.length_c   1.000
_cell.angle_alpha   90.00
_cell.angle_beta   90.00
_cell.angle_gamma   90.00
#
_symmetry.space_group_name_H-M   'P 1'
#
loop_
_entity.id
_entity.type
_entity.pdbx_description
1 polymer ?
#
loop_
_entity_poly.entity_id
_entity_poly.type
_entity_poly.pdbx_seq_one_letter_code
_entity_poly.pdbx_strand_id
1 'polypeptide(L)'
;MKRKIGLITAMVLGTIFLQAQQNTTHTGSTGFGLRAGVNFQNINGKDENGNKLENDMLTGFNIGINVEIPVAPDFYFQPGLLYTMKGAKSTDVILGQTFNSTIKISYVELPLNLLYKPLLGKGHLLLGFGPYVAMGVSGNVTITGSNTSQSRDIKFQNTVKITDPNNVVYMKPMDAGANMIAGYEFRNKVSFQLNTQLGMLNINPEYASMPNDKTSAKNTGFGFSLGYRF
;
A
#
# COMPACT_ATOMS: atom_id res chain seq x y z
N MET A 1 -4.40 -20.04 25.57
CA MET A 1 -3.75 -20.69 24.45
C MET A 1 -3.31 -19.74 23.30
N LYS A 2 -3.90 -18.56 23.12
CA LYS A 2 -3.59 -17.64 21.98
C LYS A 2 -2.19 -16.94 22.06
N ARG A 3 -1.56 -16.82 23.22
CA ARG A 3 -0.22 -16.19 23.38
C ARG A 3 0.97 -17.07 22.96
N LYS A 4 0.80 -18.39 22.94
CA LYS A 4 1.91 -19.33 22.64
C LYS A 4 2.10 -19.54 21.13
N ILE A 5 1.09 -19.30 20.30
CA ILE A 5 1.16 -19.47 18.84
C ILE A 5 2.03 -18.37 18.22
N GLY A 6 1.91 -17.12 18.69
CA GLY A 6 2.71 -15.99 18.17
C GLY A 6 4.24 -16.14 18.40
N LEU A 7 4.63 -16.76 19.52
CA LEU A 7 6.05 -16.98 19.82
C LEU A 7 6.67 -18.09 18.94
N ILE A 8 5.91 -19.12 18.62
CA ILE A 8 6.38 -20.23 17.78
C ILE A 8 6.53 -19.77 16.33
N THR A 9 5.62 -18.93 15.82
CA THR A 9 5.71 -18.38 14.45
C THR A 9 6.91 -17.44 14.30
N ALA A 10 7.21 -16.62 15.31
CA ALA A 10 8.39 -15.75 15.30
C ALA A 10 9.70 -16.56 15.39
N MET A 11 9.70 -17.69 16.10
CA MET A 11 10.86 -18.53 16.25
C MET A 11 11.16 -19.37 14.99
N VAL A 12 10.12 -19.81 14.28
CA VAL A 12 10.25 -20.52 12.99
C VAL A 12 10.75 -19.59 11.89
N LEU A 13 10.28 -18.35 11.83
CA LEU A 13 10.80 -17.33 10.92
C LEU A 13 12.28 -17.00 11.22
N GLY A 14 12.67 -16.92 12.49
CA GLY A 14 14.06 -16.68 12.90
C GLY A 14 15.02 -17.81 12.50
N THR A 15 14.60 -19.06 12.54
CA THR A 15 15.45 -20.22 12.16
C THR A 15 15.62 -20.36 10.66
N ILE A 16 14.65 -19.96 9.85
CA ILE A 16 14.77 -19.93 8.38
C ILE A 16 15.83 -18.91 7.95
N PHE A 17 15.91 -17.75 8.62
CA PHE A 17 16.94 -16.75 8.35
C PHE A 17 18.34 -17.20 8.74
N LEU A 18 18.50 -18.01 9.79
CA LEU A 18 19.81 -18.52 10.23
C LEU A 18 20.39 -19.61 9.33
N GLN A 19 19.56 -20.41 8.67
CA GLN A 19 20.03 -21.44 7.74
C GLN A 19 20.38 -20.91 6.34
N ALA A 20 19.81 -19.75 5.94
CA ALA A 20 20.16 -19.10 4.68
C ALA A 20 21.58 -18.49 4.67
N GLN A 21 22.26 -18.45 5.81
CA GLN A 21 23.64 -17.91 5.94
C GLN A 21 24.74 -18.95 5.76
N GLN A 22 24.41 -20.24 5.62
CA GLN A 22 25.42 -21.28 5.39
C GLN A 22 25.48 -21.71 3.92
N ASN A 23 26.54 -21.32 3.25
CA ASN A 23 27.02 -21.79 1.94
C ASN A 23 26.26 -21.28 0.70
N THR A 24 26.35 -20.00 0.41
CA THR A 24 26.29 -19.55 -0.99
C THR A 24 27.24 -18.38 -1.16
N THR A 25 28.14 -18.45 -2.10
CA THR A 25 28.92 -17.32 -2.64
C THR A 25 27.92 -16.39 -3.39
N HIS A 26 27.13 -15.65 -2.61
CA HIS A 26 26.24 -14.63 -3.18
C HIS A 26 27.12 -13.47 -3.67
N THR A 27 27.07 -13.14 -4.95
CA THR A 27 27.82 -12.05 -5.58
C THR A 27 27.28 -10.65 -5.22
N GLY A 28 26.43 -10.52 -4.19
CA GLY A 28 25.86 -9.27 -3.72
C GLY A 28 26.06 -9.06 -2.22
N SER A 29 26.19 -7.81 -1.81
CA SER A 29 26.17 -7.42 -0.39
C SER A 29 24.79 -6.93 0.02
N THR A 30 24.42 -7.15 1.29
CA THR A 30 23.23 -6.50 1.88
C THR A 30 23.38 -5.00 1.79
N GLY A 31 22.36 -4.31 1.28
CA GLY A 31 22.33 -2.87 1.12
C GLY A 31 21.11 -2.26 1.79
N PHE A 32 21.25 -1.05 2.29
CA PHE A 32 20.14 -0.24 2.77
C PHE A 32 19.77 0.78 1.70
N GLY A 33 18.48 1.08 1.58
CA GLY A 33 18.00 2.05 0.61
C GLY A 33 16.99 3.02 1.21
N LEU A 34 16.96 4.22 0.63
CA LEU A 34 15.89 5.20 0.81
C LEU A 34 15.09 5.27 -0.47
N ARG A 35 13.80 5.50 -0.35
CA ARG A 35 12.91 5.69 -1.49
C ARG A 35 11.91 6.81 -1.20
N ALA A 36 11.67 7.67 -2.18
CA ALA A 36 10.60 8.66 -2.16
C ALA A 36 9.99 8.79 -3.55
N GLY A 37 8.69 9.08 -3.63
CA GLY A 37 8.01 9.17 -4.92
C GLY A 37 6.62 9.76 -4.86
N VAL A 38 6.05 9.91 -6.04
CA VAL A 38 4.64 10.29 -6.25
C VAL A 38 3.87 9.04 -6.70
N ASN A 39 2.63 8.93 -6.24
CA ASN A 39 1.74 7.85 -6.61
C ASN A 39 0.37 8.40 -7.06
N PHE A 40 -0.27 7.66 -7.92
CA PHE A 40 -1.62 7.89 -8.44
C PHE A 40 -2.47 6.72 -7.99
N GLN A 41 -3.34 6.99 -7.04
CA GLN A 41 -4.09 5.97 -6.32
C GLN A 41 -5.56 6.07 -6.63
N ASN A 42 -6.24 4.94 -6.63
CA ASN A 42 -7.67 4.83 -6.79
C ASN A 42 -8.24 3.82 -5.80
N ILE A 43 -9.53 3.88 -5.55
CA ILE A 43 -10.30 2.90 -4.79
C ILE A 43 -11.27 2.22 -5.76
N ASN A 44 -11.01 0.97 -6.07
CA ASN A 44 -11.86 0.13 -6.90
C ASN A 44 -12.79 -0.71 -6.03
N GLY A 45 -13.99 -0.95 -6.49
CA GLY A 45 -14.94 -1.77 -5.75
C GLY A 45 -16.34 -1.70 -6.32
N LYS A 46 -17.31 -1.96 -5.44
CA LYS A 46 -18.73 -1.95 -5.76
C LYS A 46 -19.51 -1.15 -4.72
N ASP A 47 -20.58 -0.49 -5.15
CA ASP A 47 -21.56 0.13 -4.28
C ASP A 47 -22.51 -0.90 -3.64
N GLU A 48 -23.46 -0.45 -2.83
CA GLU A 48 -24.48 -1.29 -2.19
C GLU A 48 -25.37 -2.05 -3.18
N ASN A 49 -25.56 -1.51 -4.38
CA ASN A 49 -26.33 -2.12 -5.47
C ASN A 49 -25.52 -3.11 -6.32
N GLY A 50 -24.19 -3.19 -6.07
CA GLY A 50 -23.28 -4.05 -6.80
C GLY A 50 -22.70 -3.42 -8.06
N ASN A 51 -22.97 -2.14 -8.34
CA ASN A 51 -22.38 -1.40 -9.45
C ASN A 51 -20.91 -1.09 -9.14
N LYS A 52 -20.10 -1.02 -10.18
CA LYS A 52 -18.70 -0.64 -10.05
C LYS A 52 -18.56 0.82 -9.60
N LEU A 53 -17.66 1.08 -8.66
CA LEU A 53 -17.32 2.44 -8.26
C LEU A 53 -16.60 3.16 -9.40
N GLU A 54 -17.07 4.35 -9.73
CA GLU A 54 -16.45 5.24 -10.73
C GLU A 54 -15.72 6.35 -9.98
N ASN A 55 -14.42 6.13 -9.75
CA ASN A 55 -13.57 7.06 -9.03
C ASN A 55 -12.43 7.52 -9.91
N ASP A 56 -11.98 8.75 -9.69
CA ASP A 56 -10.80 9.35 -10.29
C ASP A 56 -9.55 9.10 -9.42
N MET A 57 -8.39 9.17 -10.07
CA MET A 57 -7.13 8.99 -9.37
C MET A 57 -6.80 10.17 -8.45
N LEU A 58 -6.37 9.85 -7.24
CA LEU A 58 -5.80 10.77 -6.29
C LEU A 58 -4.26 10.76 -6.44
N THR A 59 -3.67 11.94 -6.61
CA THR A 59 -2.21 12.09 -6.52
C THR A 59 -1.79 12.09 -5.07
N GLY A 60 -0.89 11.18 -4.72
CA GLY A 60 -0.31 11.03 -3.41
C GLY A 60 1.21 10.97 -3.47
N PHE A 61 1.83 10.64 -2.34
CA PHE A 61 3.27 10.45 -2.23
C PHE A 61 3.58 9.20 -1.40
N ASN A 62 4.80 8.72 -1.54
CA ASN A 62 5.37 7.68 -0.68
C ASN A 62 6.80 8.05 -0.31
N ILE A 63 7.20 7.65 0.89
CA ILE A 63 8.58 7.77 1.38
C ILE A 63 8.87 6.61 2.32
N GLY A 64 10.09 6.09 2.28
CA GLY A 64 10.47 5.02 3.19
C GLY A 64 11.85 4.47 2.96
N ILE A 65 12.12 3.40 3.68
CA ILE A 65 13.40 2.67 3.68
C ILE A 65 13.18 1.24 3.20
N ASN A 66 14.22 0.63 2.68
CA ASN A 66 14.26 -0.80 2.36
C ASN A 66 15.63 -1.40 2.67
N VAL A 67 15.65 -2.72 2.71
CA VAL A 67 16.88 -3.51 2.82
C VAL A 67 16.90 -4.48 1.64
N GLU A 68 18.02 -4.59 0.94
CA GLU A 68 18.23 -5.58 -0.10
C GLU A 68 19.12 -6.70 0.44
N ILE A 69 18.57 -7.89 0.59
CA ILE A 69 19.25 -9.09 1.11
C ILE A 69 19.46 -10.04 -0.06
N PRO A 70 20.70 -10.33 -0.48
CA PRO A 70 20.95 -11.25 -1.59
C PRO A 70 20.49 -12.66 -1.21
N VAL A 71 19.71 -13.30 -2.06
CA VAL A 71 19.19 -14.67 -1.87
C VAL A 71 19.66 -15.64 -2.95
N ALA A 72 20.02 -15.13 -4.12
CA ALA A 72 20.64 -15.86 -5.22
C ALA A 72 21.39 -14.87 -6.13
N PRO A 73 22.22 -15.31 -7.11
CA PRO A 73 22.80 -14.41 -8.10
C PRO A 73 21.72 -13.53 -8.74
N ASP A 74 21.91 -12.19 -8.67
CA ASP A 74 20.98 -11.16 -9.13
C ASP A 74 19.60 -11.12 -8.45
N PHE A 75 19.31 -11.99 -7.49
CA PHE A 75 18.05 -12.00 -6.76
C PHE A 75 18.23 -11.49 -5.33
N TYR A 76 17.33 -10.61 -4.90
CA TYR A 76 17.33 -9.99 -3.58
C TYR A 76 15.94 -10.08 -2.96
N PHE A 77 15.88 -10.43 -1.69
CA PHE A 77 14.70 -10.19 -0.88
C PHE A 77 14.76 -8.74 -0.38
N GLN A 78 13.72 -7.97 -0.69
CA GLN A 78 13.64 -6.54 -0.37
C GLN A 78 12.44 -6.24 0.53
N PRO A 79 12.56 -6.43 1.85
CA PRO A 79 11.61 -5.86 2.80
C PRO A 79 11.80 -4.34 2.89
N GLY A 80 10.69 -3.63 3.13
CA GLY A 80 10.70 -2.18 3.30
C GLY A 80 9.74 -1.71 4.37
N LEU A 81 9.84 -0.44 4.72
CA LEU A 81 8.89 0.27 5.56
C LEU A 81 8.61 1.61 4.89
N LEU A 82 7.35 1.85 4.52
CA LEU A 82 6.93 3.02 3.75
C LEU A 82 5.79 3.73 4.46
N TYR A 83 5.85 5.05 4.45
CA TYR A 83 4.67 5.88 4.64
C TYR A 83 4.12 6.22 3.25
N THR A 84 2.85 5.91 3.00
CA THR A 84 2.22 6.12 1.69
C THR A 84 0.82 6.72 1.84
N MET A 85 0.48 7.68 0.98
CA MET A 85 -0.86 8.25 0.90
C MET A 85 -1.62 7.58 -0.24
N LYS A 86 -2.76 6.97 0.08
CA LYS A 86 -3.68 6.31 -0.85
C LYS A 86 -5.06 7.00 -0.80
N GLY A 87 -5.93 6.66 -1.74
CA GLY A 87 -7.29 7.16 -1.77
C GLY A 87 -7.83 7.31 -3.19
N ALA A 88 -8.91 8.09 -3.31
CA ALA A 88 -9.58 8.35 -4.57
C ALA A 88 -10.29 9.70 -4.55
N LYS A 89 -10.69 10.16 -5.72
CA LYS A 89 -11.62 11.26 -5.90
C LYS A 89 -12.89 10.74 -6.57
N SER A 90 -14.03 11.36 -6.28
CA SER A 90 -15.27 11.13 -7.03
C SER A 90 -15.99 12.45 -7.27
N THR A 91 -16.78 12.49 -8.34
CA THR A 91 -17.62 13.61 -8.68
C THR A 91 -19.04 13.10 -8.85
N ASP A 92 -19.95 13.58 -8.03
CA ASP A 92 -21.37 13.23 -8.05
C ASP A 92 -22.22 14.43 -8.39
N VAL A 93 -23.28 14.24 -9.20
CA VAL A 93 -24.26 15.28 -9.52
C VAL A 93 -25.57 14.92 -8.85
N ILE A 94 -25.96 15.69 -7.82
CA ILE A 94 -27.19 15.47 -7.06
C ILE A 94 -28.08 16.72 -7.23
N LEU A 95 -29.28 16.52 -7.76
CA LEU A 95 -30.26 17.61 -8.02
C LEU A 95 -29.67 18.80 -8.82
N GLY A 96 -28.83 18.50 -9.82
CA GLY A 96 -28.16 19.48 -10.66
C GLY A 96 -26.98 20.23 -10.00
N GLN A 97 -26.59 19.84 -8.78
CA GLN A 97 -25.42 20.39 -8.10
C GLN A 97 -24.27 19.36 -8.12
N THR A 98 -23.07 19.84 -8.42
CA THR A 98 -21.87 19.00 -8.45
C THR A 98 -21.22 18.96 -7.09
N PHE A 99 -20.96 17.75 -6.60
CA PHE A 99 -20.21 17.47 -5.37
C PHE A 99 -18.93 16.71 -5.72
N ASN A 100 -17.80 17.25 -5.29
CA ASN A 100 -16.50 16.56 -5.41
C ASN A 100 -16.14 15.97 -4.06
N SER A 101 -15.92 14.67 -4.01
CA SER A 101 -15.42 13.97 -2.84
C SER A 101 -13.96 13.56 -3.02
N THR A 102 -13.16 13.77 -2.00
CA THR A 102 -11.76 13.37 -1.98
C THR A 102 -11.48 12.56 -0.72
N ILE A 103 -11.11 11.31 -0.90
CA ILE A 103 -10.73 10.40 0.18
C ILE A 103 -9.21 10.34 0.22
N LYS A 104 -8.61 10.68 1.36
CA LYS A 104 -7.16 10.56 1.61
C LYS A 104 -6.93 9.68 2.82
N ILE A 105 -6.10 8.66 2.66
CA ILE A 105 -5.74 7.71 3.72
C ILE A 105 -4.23 7.56 3.74
N SER A 106 -3.63 7.77 4.89
CA SER A 106 -2.20 7.54 5.12
C SER A 106 -2.00 6.17 5.73
N TYR A 107 -1.07 5.42 5.16
CA TYR A 107 -0.70 4.07 5.60
C TYR A 107 0.77 4.00 5.97
N VAL A 108 1.06 3.18 6.97
CA VAL A 108 2.39 2.58 7.16
C VAL A 108 2.34 1.20 6.49
N GLU A 109 3.19 0.98 5.52
CA GLU A 109 3.19 -0.19 4.64
C GLU A 109 4.50 -0.98 4.76
N LEU A 110 4.40 -2.28 4.82
CA LEU A 110 5.49 -3.26 4.83
C LEU A 110 5.43 -4.08 3.53
N PRO A 111 6.10 -3.66 2.45
CA PRO A 111 6.29 -4.47 1.26
C PRO A 111 7.34 -5.55 1.51
N LEU A 112 7.13 -6.73 0.93
CA LEU A 112 8.03 -7.88 0.98
C LEU A 112 8.30 -8.35 -0.45
N ASN A 113 9.21 -7.67 -1.14
CA ASN A 113 9.44 -7.91 -2.57
C ASN A 113 10.56 -8.93 -2.80
N LEU A 114 10.42 -9.76 -3.80
CA LEU A 114 11.52 -10.43 -4.47
C LEU A 114 11.94 -9.55 -5.65
N LEU A 115 13.20 -9.14 -5.66
CA LEU A 115 13.77 -8.24 -6.64
C LEU A 115 14.82 -8.98 -7.47
N TYR A 116 14.69 -8.93 -8.80
CA TYR A 116 15.67 -9.39 -9.76
C TYR A 116 16.44 -8.18 -10.31
N LYS A 117 17.78 -8.20 -10.17
CA LYS A 117 18.68 -7.07 -10.49
C LYS A 117 19.82 -7.50 -11.41
N PRO A 118 19.56 -7.95 -12.64
CA PRO A 118 20.61 -8.29 -13.57
C PRO A 118 21.37 -7.04 -14.04
N LEU A 119 22.64 -7.24 -14.36
CA LEU A 119 23.44 -6.19 -14.96
C LEU A 119 22.86 -5.80 -16.34
N LEU A 120 22.64 -4.53 -16.55
CA LEU A 120 22.20 -3.97 -17.85
C LEU A 120 23.01 -2.71 -18.16
N GLY A 121 23.94 -2.81 -19.10
CA GLY A 121 24.85 -1.73 -19.43
C GLY A 121 25.77 -1.38 -18.27
N LYS A 122 25.71 -0.14 -17.79
CA LYS A 122 26.55 0.38 -16.66
C LYS A 122 25.81 0.35 -15.30
N GLY A 123 24.62 -0.21 -15.25
CA GLY A 123 23.78 -0.29 -14.05
C GLY A 123 23.02 -1.60 -14.02
N HIS A 124 21.91 -1.64 -13.28
CA HIS A 124 21.10 -2.83 -13.10
C HIS A 124 19.65 -2.56 -13.47
N LEU A 125 19.03 -3.49 -14.21
CA LEU A 125 17.59 -3.53 -14.37
C LEU A 125 16.98 -3.90 -13.00
N LEU A 126 15.87 -3.30 -12.64
CA LEU A 126 15.12 -3.63 -11.44
C LEU A 126 13.77 -4.22 -11.85
N LEU A 127 13.55 -5.49 -11.55
CA LEU A 127 12.25 -6.14 -11.72
C LEU A 127 11.88 -6.80 -10.39
N GLY A 128 10.76 -6.41 -9.81
CA GLY A 128 10.35 -6.89 -8.51
C GLY A 128 8.86 -7.17 -8.41
N PHE A 129 8.52 -8.11 -7.56
CA PHE A 129 7.14 -8.38 -7.18
C PHE A 129 7.10 -8.91 -5.74
N GLY A 130 5.96 -8.75 -5.09
CA GLY A 130 5.78 -9.30 -3.75
C GLY A 130 4.48 -8.82 -3.10
N PRO A 131 4.11 -9.45 -1.99
CA PRO A 131 2.98 -8.98 -1.18
C PRO A 131 3.35 -7.71 -0.41
N TYR A 132 2.32 -6.98 0.00
CA TYR A 132 2.43 -5.96 1.03
C TYR A 132 1.31 -6.10 2.05
N VAL A 133 1.57 -5.62 3.25
CA VAL A 133 0.57 -5.34 4.27
C VAL A 133 0.72 -3.89 4.70
N ALA A 134 -0.41 -3.24 4.99
CA ALA A 134 -0.41 -1.84 5.38
C ALA A 134 -1.42 -1.59 6.49
N MET A 135 -1.12 -0.62 7.36
CA MET A 135 -1.98 -0.18 8.44
C MET A 135 -2.31 1.30 8.26
N GLY A 136 -3.60 1.62 8.21
CA GLY A 136 -4.10 2.99 8.19
C GLY A 136 -3.79 3.70 9.50
N VAL A 137 -3.14 4.86 9.40
CA VAL A 137 -2.70 5.64 10.57
C VAL A 137 -3.42 6.98 10.67
N SER A 138 -3.87 7.55 9.55
CA SER A 138 -4.69 8.75 9.51
C SER A 138 -5.44 8.85 8.19
N GLY A 139 -6.47 9.66 8.15
CA GLY A 139 -7.18 9.95 6.90
C GLY A 139 -8.32 10.92 7.08
N ASN A 140 -8.77 11.47 5.97
CA ASN A 140 -9.93 12.35 5.93
C ASN A 140 -10.68 12.21 4.61
N VAL A 141 -11.97 12.51 4.66
CA VAL A 141 -12.83 12.66 3.49
C VAL A 141 -13.27 14.11 3.41
N THR A 142 -13.00 14.76 2.30
CA THR A 142 -13.41 16.12 2.03
C THR A 142 -14.47 16.12 0.94
N ILE A 143 -15.64 16.70 1.22
CA ILE A 143 -16.74 16.87 0.26
C ILE A 143 -16.87 18.36 -0.02
N THR A 144 -16.75 18.74 -1.29
CA THR A 144 -16.85 20.13 -1.75
C THR A 144 -18.01 20.25 -2.72
N GLY A 145 -19.01 21.05 -2.36
CA GLY A 145 -20.11 21.50 -3.22
C GLY A 145 -19.88 22.92 -3.68
N SER A 146 -20.89 23.51 -4.37
CA SER A 146 -20.79 24.86 -4.97
C SER A 146 -20.41 25.98 -3.99
N ASN A 147 -20.87 25.93 -2.73
CA ASN A 147 -20.63 26.97 -1.71
C ASN A 147 -20.21 26.38 -0.34
N THR A 148 -19.92 25.09 -0.26
CA THR A 148 -19.64 24.44 1.03
C THR A 148 -18.52 23.42 0.86
N SER A 149 -17.56 23.42 1.78
CA SER A 149 -16.55 22.38 1.90
C SER A 149 -16.59 21.83 3.32
N GLN A 150 -16.75 20.52 3.44
CA GLN A 150 -16.77 19.81 4.71
C GLN A 150 -15.69 18.73 4.69
N SER A 151 -14.92 18.65 5.76
CA SER A 151 -13.95 17.56 5.98
C SER A 151 -14.36 16.75 7.21
N ARG A 152 -14.29 15.42 7.08
CA ARG A 152 -14.55 14.47 8.17
C ARG A 152 -13.35 13.55 8.31
N ASP A 153 -12.96 13.31 9.55
CA ASP A 153 -11.86 12.38 9.83
C ASP A 153 -12.27 10.94 9.56
N ILE A 154 -11.29 10.12 9.14
CA ILE A 154 -11.45 8.68 9.01
C ILE A 154 -11.09 8.03 10.33
N LYS A 155 -12.02 7.26 10.89
CA LYS A 155 -11.82 6.39 12.04
C LYS A 155 -11.64 4.95 11.57
N PHE A 156 -10.56 4.32 12.00
CA PHE A 156 -10.27 2.94 11.62
C PHE A 156 -10.96 1.94 12.53
N GLN A 157 -11.89 1.17 11.95
CA GLN A 157 -12.70 0.19 12.67
C GLN A 157 -13.21 -0.89 11.70
N ASN A 158 -13.17 -2.15 12.11
CA ASN A 158 -13.63 -3.25 11.26
C ASN A 158 -15.14 -3.33 11.15
N THR A 159 -15.86 -3.08 12.25
CA THR A 159 -17.31 -3.15 12.33
C THR A 159 -17.87 -1.89 12.98
N VAL A 160 -18.77 -1.22 12.32
CA VAL A 160 -19.46 -0.01 12.79
C VAL A 160 -20.76 -0.40 13.47
N LYS A 161 -20.93 0.01 14.72
CA LYS A 161 -22.14 -0.24 15.51
C LYS A 161 -23.15 0.89 15.31
N ILE A 162 -24.43 0.62 15.56
CA ILE A 162 -25.50 1.62 15.49
C ILE A 162 -25.26 2.80 16.47
N THR A 163 -24.55 2.53 17.57
CA THR A 163 -24.22 3.51 18.62
C THR A 163 -22.96 4.34 18.32
N ASP A 164 -22.22 4.00 17.26
CA ASP A 164 -21.01 4.72 16.91
C ASP A 164 -21.34 6.11 16.32
N PRO A 165 -20.47 7.13 16.52
CA PRO A 165 -20.68 8.48 16.01
C PRO A 165 -20.86 8.50 14.48
N ASN A 166 -21.79 9.34 13.98
CA ASN A 166 -22.07 9.49 12.54
C ASN A 166 -21.39 10.70 11.88
N ASN A 167 -20.61 11.46 12.63
CA ASN A 167 -19.88 12.63 12.17
C ASN A 167 -18.48 12.33 11.61
N VAL A 168 -18.08 11.07 11.59
CA VAL A 168 -16.80 10.54 11.05
C VAL A 168 -17.08 9.52 9.96
N VAL A 169 -16.08 9.28 9.13
CA VAL A 169 -16.10 8.19 8.14
C VAL A 169 -15.35 6.99 8.70
N TYR A 170 -15.88 5.79 8.52
CA TYR A 170 -15.23 4.57 8.99
C TYR A 170 -14.57 3.82 7.85
N MET A 171 -13.36 3.29 8.10
CA MET A 171 -12.64 2.40 7.19
C MET A 171 -11.93 1.30 7.98
N LYS A 172 -11.71 0.15 7.36
CA LYS A 172 -10.91 -0.92 7.97
C LYS A 172 -9.46 -0.47 8.09
N PRO A 173 -8.76 -0.80 9.21
CA PRO A 173 -7.39 -0.37 9.42
C PRO A 173 -6.38 -1.07 8.53
N MET A 174 -6.66 -2.30 8.08
CA MET A 174 -5.72 -3.12 7.35
C MET A 174 -5.99 -3.07 5.85
N ASP A 175 -4.92 -2.92 5.09
CA ASP A 175 -4.87 -3.10 3.64
C ASP A 175 -3.77 -4.12 3.32
N ALA A 176 -3.98 -4.95 2.33
CA ALA A 176 -2.97 -5.88 1.83
C ALA A 176 -3.22 -6.21 0.37
N GLY A 177 -2.14 -6.57 -0.32
CA GLY A 177 -2.20 -6.88 -1.74
C GLY A 177 -0.86 -7.26 -2.30
N ALA A 178 -0.67 -7.00 -3.59
CA ALA A 178 0.54 -7.27 -4.34
C ALA A 178 1.16 -6.00 -4.91
N ASN A 179 2.49 -5.97 -4.94
CA ASN A 179 3.31 -4.96 -5.60
C ASN A 179 4.00 -5.53 -6.82
N MET A 180 4.21 -4.69 -7.83
CA MET A 180 5.15 -4.92 -8.93
C MET A 180 6.05 -3.70 -9.07
N ILE A 181 7.33 -3.94 -9.36
CA ILE A 181 8.36 -2.92 -9.51
C ILE A 181 9.06 -3.16 -10.84
N ALA A 182 9.22 -2.10 -11.62
CA ALA A 182 10.09 -2.07 -12.79
C ALA A 182 10.94 -0.79 -12.73
N GLY A 183 12.24 -0.89 -13.00
CA GLY A 183 13.09 0.29 -12.87
C GLY A 183 14.52 0.05 -13.31
N TYR A 184 15.35 1.03 -13.02
CA TYR A 184 16.77 0.98 -13.32
C TYR A 184 17.59 1.62 -12.19
N GLU A 185 18.60 0.93 -11.71
CA GLU A 185 19.59 1.43 -10.78
C GLU A 185 20.87 1.78 -11.53
N PHE A 186 21.26 3.04 -11.47
CA PHE A 186 22.48 3.54 -12.06
C PHE A 186 23.73 3.10 -11.27
N ARG A 187 24.91 3.21 -11.89
CA ARG A 187 26.18 2.88 -11.23
C ARG A 187 26.43 3.66 -9.93
N ASN A 188 25.91 4.87 -9.82
CA ASN A 188 25.99 5.71 -8.62
C ASN A 188 24.95 5.33 -7.55
N LYS A 189 24.29 4.16 -7.69
CA LYS A 189 23.30 3.62 -6.76
C LYS A 189 21.99 4.43 -6.65
N VAL A 190 21.80 5.44 -7.48
CA VAL A 190 20.50 6.10 -7.67
C VAL A 190 19.62 5.19 -8.51
N SER A 191 18.36 5.04 -8.16
CA SER A 191 17.39 4.28 -8.96
C SER A 191 16.17 5.11 -9.31
N PHE A 192 15.60 4.82 -10.48
CA PHE A 192 14.27 5.25 -10.87
C PHE A 192 13.37 4.01 -10.96
N GLN A 193 12.18 4.05 -10.37
CA GLN A 193 11.28 2.91 -10.27
C GLN A 193 9.86 3.30 -10.63
N LEU A 194 9.21 2.50 -11.45
CA LEU A 194 7.76 2.43 -11.62
C LEU A 194 7.24 1.37 -10.66
N ASN A 195 6.26 1.72 -9.85
CA ASN A 195 5.65 0.83 -8.88
C ASN A 195 4.16 0.71 -9.19
N THR A 196 3.61 -0.49 -9.18
CA THR A 196 2.17 -0.72 -9.27
C THR A 196 1.70 -1.50 -8.05
N GLN A 197 0.48 -1.19 -7.58
CA GLN A 197 -0.12 -1.85 -6.42
C GLN A 197 -1.53 -2.32 -6.76
N LEU A 198 -1.84 -3.53 -6.34
CA LEU A 198 -3.16 -4.13 -6.44
C LEU A 198 -3.60 -4.58 -5.05
N GLY A 199 -4.48 -3.80 -4.42
CA GLY A 199 -5.10 -4.15 -3.14
C GLY A 199 -6.08 -5.32 -3.29
N MET A 200 -6.00 -6.24 -2.36
CA MET A 200 -6.84 -7.44 -2.33
C MET A 200 -7.85 -7.41 -1.18
N LEU A 201 -7.50 -6.77 -0.07
CA LEU A 201 -8.41 -6.64 1.07
C LEU A 201 -9.47 -5.57 0.82
N ASN A 202 -10.69 -5.85 1.29
CA ASN A 202 -11.77 -4.88 1.36
C ASN A 202 -11.54 -3.94 2.55
N ILE A 203 -11.33 -2.65 2.27
CA ILE A 203 -11.14 -1.60 3.29
C ILE A 203 -12.46 -0.97 3.75
N ASN A 204 -13.61 -1.33 3.12
CA ASN A 204 -14.93 -0.92 3.61
C ASN A 204 -15.26 -1.65 4.92
N PRO A 205 -15.69 -0.96 6.00
CA PRO A 205 -16.07 -1.63 7.24
C PRO A 205 -17.41 -2.39 7.08
N GLU A 206 -17.67 -3.28 8.03
CA GLU A 206 -18.98 -3.94 8.14
C GLU A 206 -19.91 -3.07 8.99
N TYR A 207 -21.13 -2.81 8.53
CA TYR A 207 -22.12 -2.03 9.26
C TYR A 207 -23.10 -2.99 9.93
N ALA A 208 -23.21 -2.94 11.27
CA ALA A 208 -24.15 -3.76 12.04
C ALA A 208 -25.62 -3.47 11.68
N SER A 209 -25.91 -2.27 11.15
CA SER A 209 -27.24 -1.90 10.64
C SER A 209 -27.57 -2.47 9.25
N MET A 210 -26.54 -2.93 8.49
CA MET A 210 -26.70 -3.42 7.12
C MET A 210 -25.94 -4.75 6.93
N PRO A 211 -26.42 -5.86 7.51
CA PRO A 211 -25.69 -7.13 7.51
C PRO A 211 -25.52 -7.75 6.11
N ASN A 212 -26.31 -7.29 5.12
CA ASN A 212 -26.24 -7.76 3.74
C ASN A 212 -25.55 -6.76 2.80
N ASP A 213 -24.84 -5.77 3.34
CA ASP A 213 -24.08 -4.80 2.54
C ASP A 213 -23.00 -5.51 1.71
N LYS A 214 -23.07 -5.35 0.38
CA LYS A 214 -22.14 -5.93 -0.59
C LYS A 214 -21.06 -4.94 -1.01
N THR A 215 -21.04 -3.76 -0.40
CA THR A 215 -20.07 -2.71 -0.73
C THR A 215 -18.64 -3.22 -0.54
N SER A 216 -17.82 -2.99 -1.53
CA SER A 216 -16.41 -3.33 -1.48
C SER A 216 -15.57 -2.15 -1.94
N ALA A 217 -14.45 -1.96 -1.28
CA ALA A 217 -13.48 -0.93 -1.60
C ALA A 217 -12.06 -1.50 -1.47
N LYS A 218 -11.23 -1.37 -2.50
CA LYS A 218 -9.86 -1.89 -2.55
C LYS A 218 -8.94 -0.83 -3.13
N ASN A 219 -7.82 -0.60 -2.48
CA ASN A 219 -6.80 0.33 -2.99
C ASN A 219 -6.13 -0.24 -4.23
N THR A 220 -5.89 0.60 -5.22
CA THR A 220 -5.10 0.25 -6.41
C THR A 220 -4.41 1.50 -6.92
N GLY A 221 -3.29 1.33 -7.60
CA GLY A 221 -2.59 2.47 -8.17
C GLY A 221 -1.23 2.14 -8.74
N PHE A 222 -0.58 3.18 -9.22
CA PHE A 222 0.78 3.14 -9.69
C PHE A 222 1.52 4.41 -9.24
N GLY A 223 2.85 4.40 -9.36
CA GLY A 223 3.65 5.56 -9.00
C GLY A 223 5.07 5.47 -9.50
N PHE A 224 5.76 6.59 -9.39
CA PHE A 224 7.17 6.73 -9.74
C PHE A 224 7.95 7.09 -8.48
N SER A 225 9.09 6.44 -8.29
CA SER A 225 9.94 6.68 -7.13
C SER A 225 11.39 6.84 -7.55
N LEU A 226 12.08 7.69 -6.83
CA LEU A 226 13.53 7.75 -6.81
C LEU A 226 14.04 7.03 -5.57
N GLY A 227 15.07 6.24 -5.74
CA GLY A 227 15.74 5.54 -4.66
C GLY A 227 17.24 5.81 -4.65
N TYR A 228 17.85 5.62 -3.49
CA TYR A 228 19.28 5.61 -3.31
C TYR A 228 19.66 4.44 -2.42
N ARG A 229 20.64 3.64 -2.86
CA ARG A 229 21.20 2.52 -2.09
C ARG A 229 22.57 2.89 -1.54
N PHE A 230 22.77 2.64 -0.26
CA PHE A 230 24.05 2.88 0.42
C PHE A 230 25.09 1.80 0.19
#